data_7a3665b26bbbfe53f47a487f140037eb
#
_entry.id   7a3665b26bbbfe53f47a487f140037eb
#
_cell.length_a   1.000
_cell.length_b   1.000
_cell.length_c   1.000
_cell.angle_alpha   90.00
_cell.angle_beta   90.00
_cell.angle_gamma   90.00
#
_symmetry.space_group_name_H-M   'P 1'
#
loop_
_entity.id
_entity.type
_entity.pdbx_description
1 polymer ?
#
loop_
_entity_poly.entity_id
_entity_poly.type
_entity_poly.pdbx_seq_one_letter_code
_entity_poly.pdbx_strand_id
1 'polypeptide(L)'
;MSTSTPVPDHLPADLATAELDLQRAVLDAIGAVPSRRLAASLLFEGLRLLPIALRLGSALKQAGLQPTLLWPDAGAAALARREAPELQTFIKDFNQWSAGTEAGDRTDLILAISPQPSDYEDFQEICEAHAGMVVMLNGRLEDAAVGIGSVARERRRGFVASWTACYWLQPLDAGALMRIHPDDWRVFRKDPDGYRLAGTLSSRPNSED
;
A
#
# COMPACT_ATOMS: atom_id res chain seq x y z
N MET A 1 -25.28 -2.69 -11.09
CA MET A 1 -25.47 -3.02 -9.66
C MET A 1 -24.32 -3.91 -9.25
N SER A 2 -23.25 -3.32 -8.70
CA SER A 2 -22.09 -4.09 -8.18
C SER A 2 -22.52 -4.77 -6.90
N THR A 3 -22.62 -6.08 -6.92
CA THR A 3 -22.79 -6.90 -5.72
C THR A 3 -21.48 -6.89 -4.97
N SER A 4 -21.34 -5.95 -4.04
CA SER A 4 -20.23 -5.99 -3.07
C SER A 4 -20.37 -7.29 -2.28
N THR A 5 -19.42 -8.18 -2.43
CA THR A 5 -19.32 -9.36 -1.57
C THR A 5 -19.08 -8.87 -0.15
N PRO A 6 -19.89 -9.27 0.85
CA PRO A 6 -19.68 -8.82 2.21
C PRO A 6 -18.29 -9.26 2.68
N VAL A 7 -17.52 -8.30 3.21
CA VAL A 7 -16.20 -8.59 3.78
C VAL A 7 -16.40 -9.40 5.05
N PRO A 8 -15.68 -10.52 5.21
CA PRO A 8 -15.88 -11.42 6.33
C PRO A 8 -15.58 -10.78 7.68
N ASP A 9 -16.39 -11.07 8.70
CA ASP A 9 -16.19 -10.63 10.09
C ASP A 9 -15.10 -11.42 10.83
N HIS A 10 -14.15 -11.98 10.09
CA HIS A 10 -13.01 -12.73 10.60
C HIS A 10 -11.72 -12.31 9.87
N LEU A 11 -10.61 -12.50 10.54
CA LEU A 11 -9.29 -12.29 9.94
C LEU A 11 -9.02 -13.34 8.85
N PRO A 12 -8.20 -13.03 7.83
CA PRO A 12 -7.74 -14.02 6.87
C PRO A 12 -7.08 -15.21 7.59
N ALA A 13 -7.39 -16.42 7.13
CA ALA A 13 -6.90 -17.64 7.77
C ALA A 13 -5.37 -17.82 7.60
N ASP A 14 -4.81 -17.28 6.55
CA ASP A 14 -3.39 -17.39 6.20
C ASP A 14 -2.94 -16.20 5.34
N LEU A 15 -1.63 -16.15 5.06
CA LEU A 15 -1.04 -15.10 4.23
C LEU A 15 -1.57 -15.12 2.79
N ALA A 16 -1.86 -16.29 2.23
CA ALA A 16 -2.36 -16.40 0.85
C ALA A 16 -3.75 -15.76 0.74
N THR A 17 -4.62 -16.00 1.71
CA THR A 17 -5.94 -15.35 1.80
C THR A 17 -5.80 -13.84 1.98
N ALA A 18 -4.90 -13.40 2.87
CA ALA A 18 -4.63 -11.97 3.09
C ALA A 18 -4.13 -11.27 1.81
N GLU A 19 -3.29 -11.94 1.01
CA GLU A 19 -2.82 -11.40 -0.27
C GLU A 19 -3.94 -11.31 -1.31
N LEU A 20 -4.84 -12.27 -1.39
CA LEU A 20 -5.99 -12.21 -2.29
C LEU A 20 -6.93 -11.06 -1.91
N ASP A 21 -7.16 -10.86 -0.61
CA ASP A 21 -7.97 -9.75 -0.11
C ASP A 21 -7.29 -8.40 -0.41
N LEU A 22 -5.96 -8.31 -0.24
CA LEU A 22 -5.18 -7.13 -0.61
C LEU A 22 -5.29 -6.81 -2.10
N GLN A 23 -5.12 -7.80 -2.98
CA GLN A 23 -5.23 -7.61 -4.44
C GLN A 23 -6.62 -7.12 -4.83
N ARG A 24 -7.67 -7.74 -4.28
CA ARG A 24 -9.05 -7.33 -4.52
C ARG A 24 -9.30 -5.90 -4.03
N ALA A 25 -8.94 -5.60 -2.78
CA ALA A 25 -9.15 -4.27 -2.19
C ALA A 25 -8.43 -3.16 -2.97
N VAL A 26 -7.22 -3.42 -3.46
CA VAL A 26 -6.47 -2.47 -4.30
C VAL A 26 -7.19 -2.25 -5.64
N LEU A 27 -7.59 -3.32 -6.33
CA LEU A 27 -8.29 -3.23 -7.61
C LEU A 27 -9.63 -2.52 -7.48
N ASP A 28 -10.42 -2.84 -6.46
CA ASP A 28 -11.72 -2.21 -6.20
C ASP A 28 -11.54 -0.71 -5.86
N ALA A 29 -10.52 -0.36 -5.09
CA ALA A 29 -10.24 1.03 -4.73
C ALA A 29 -9.78 1.87 -5.93
N ILE A 30 -8.96 1.33 -6.83
CA ILE A 30 -8.50 2.03 -8.05
C ILE A 30 -9.69 2.51 -8.89
N GLY A 31 -10.76 1.73 -8.99
CA GLY A 31 -11.95 2.08 -9.75
C GLY A 31 -12.97 2.97 -9.04
N ALA A 32 -12.91 3.07 -7.70
CA ALA A 32 -13.98 3.63 -6.88
C ALA A 32 -13.59 4.88 -6.09
N VAL A 33 -12.32 5.02 -5.68
CA VAL A 33 -11.90 6.09 -4.78
C VAL A 33 -11.48 7.34 -5.56
N PRO A 34 -11.97 8.54 -5.20
CA PRO A 34 -11.54 9.79 -5.86
C PRO A 34 -10.06 10.15 -5.60
N SER A 35 -9.48 9.63 -4.52
CA SER A 35 -8.08 9.84 -4.17
C SER A 35 -7.16 9.17 -5.18
N ARG A 36 -6.11 9.88 -5.60
CA ARG A 36 -5.04 9.30 -6.43
C ARG A 36 -3.97 8.57 -5.62
N ARG A 37 -4.08 8.55 -4.28
CA ARG A 37 -3.09 8.00 -3.37
C ARG A 37 -3.74 6.94 -2.50
N LEU A 38 -3.39 5.69 -2.75
CA LEU A 38 -3.90 4.53 -2.02
C LEU A 38 -2.77 3.91 -1.19
N ALA A 39 -3.07 3.54 0.05
CA ALA A 39 -2.15 2.81 0.92
C ALA A 39 -2.68 1.40 1.17
N ALA A 40 -1.82 0.42 0.97
CA ALA A 40 -2.06 -0.99 1.26
C ALA A 40 -0.97 -1.52 2.18
N SER A 41 -1.33 -2.13 3.30
CA SER A 41 -0.37 -2.54 4.33
C SER A 41 -0.66 -3.93 4.88
N LEU A 42 0.38 -4.76 4.88
CA LEU A 42 0.48 -6.04 5.57
C LEU A 42 1.63 -5.92 6.58
N LEU A 43 1.31 -5.73 7.85
CA LEU A 43 2.31 -5.38 8.88
C LEU A 43 2.60 -6.58 9.78
N PHE A 44 3.26 -7.59 9.23
CA PHE A 44 3.72 -8.76 9.97
C PHE A 44 5.22 -8.74 10.18
N GLU A 45 5.68 -9.16 11.35
CA GLU A 45 7.09 -9.34 11.60
C GLU A 45 7.68 -10.40 10.66
N GLY A 46 8.84 -10.11 10.08
CA GLY A 46 9.53 -11.03 9.17
C GLY A 46 8.86 -11.22 7.79
N LEU A 47 7.86 -10.42 7.43
CA LEU A 47 7.19 -10.52 6.15
C LEU A 47 8.16 -10.28 4.98
N ARG A 48 8.23 -11.25 4.06
CA ARG A 48 8.96 -11.10 2.79
C ARG A 48 8.08 -10.35 1.79
N LEU A 49 8.34 -9.06 1.64
CA LEU A 49 7.48 -8.19 0.81
C LEU A 49 7.67 -8.38 -0.70
N LEU A 50 8.89 -8.76 -1.15
CA LEU A 50 9.20 -8.91 -2.57
C LEU A 50 8.21 -9.82 -3.32
N PRO A 51 7.95 -11.07 -2.90
CA PRO A 51 7.02 -11.92 -3.64
C PRO A 51 5.58 -11.39 -3.63
N ILE A 52 5.16 -10.73 -2.55
CA ILE A 52 3.82 -10.11 -2.45
C ILE A 52 3.69 -8.95 -3.45
N ALA A 53 4.70 -8.08 -3.51
CA ALA A 53 4.74 -6.95 -4.44
C ALA A 53 4.71 -7.42 -5.90
N LEU A 54 5.46 -8.47 -6.25
CA LEU A 54 5.48 -9.03 -7.60
C LEU A 54 4.14 -9.66 -7.98
N ARG A 55 3.48 -10.40 -7.06
CA ARG A 55 2.15 -10.96 -7.31
C ARG A 55 1.08 -9.87 -7.45
N LEU A 56 1.13 -8.82 -6.63
CA LEU A 56 0.24 -7.67 -6.77
C LEU A 56 0.47 -6.97 -8.12
N GLY A 57 1.74 -6.72 -8.50
CA GLY A 57 2.08 -6.16 -9.80
C GLY A 57 1.55 -6.99 -10.98
N SER A 58 1.67 -8.32 -10.88
CA SER A 58 1.12 -9.25 -11.88
C SER A 58 -0.41 -9.19 -11.93
N ALA A 59 -1.08 -9.11 -10.78
CA ALA A 59 -2.55 -8.99 -10.72
C ALA A 59 -3.05 -7.68 -11.35
N LEU A 60 -2.37 -6.57 -11.07
CA LEU A 60 -2.66 -5.27 -11.69
C LEU A 60 -2.52 -5.32 -13.22
N LYS A 61 -1.43 -5.95 -13.71
CA LYS A 61 -1.21 -6.14 -15.15
C LYS A 61 -2.30 -7.03 -15.78
N GLN A 62 -2.69 -8.12 -15.12
CA GLN A 62 -3.77 -9.00 -15.58
C GLN A 62 -5.12 -8.30 -15.63
N ALA A 63 -5.34 -7.32 -14.77
CA ALA A 63 -6.53 -6.45 -14.79
C ALA A 63 -6.49 -5.38 -15.91
N GLY A 64 -5.48 -5.38 -16.78
CA GLY A 64 -5.35 -4.46 -17.91
C GLY A 64 -4.68 -3.13 -17.57
N LEU A 65 -4.14 -2.98 -16.37
CA LEU A 65 -3.40 -1.77 -15.96
C LEU A 65 -1.93 -1.85 -16.42
N GLN A 66 -1.28 -0.68 -16.50
CA GLN A 66 0.15 -0.57 -16.82
C GLN A 66 0.90 -0.06 -15.57
N PRO A 67 1.16 -0.94 -14.57
CA PRO A 67 1.80 -0.51 -13.32
C PRO A 67 3.31 -0.31 -13.51
N THR A 68 3.88 0.78 -12.98
CA THR A 68 5.30 0.82 -12.68
C THR A 68 5.50 0.35 -11.23
N LEU A 69 6.27 -0.73 -11.05
CA LEU A 69 6.69 -1.21 -9.73
C LEU A 69 7.93 -0.43 -9.31
N LEU A 70 7.74 0.48 -8.38
CA LEU A 70 8.75 1.45 -7.99
C LEU A 70 9.39 1.08 -6.65
N TRP A 71 10.69 0.80 -6.68
CA TRP A 71 11.48 0.37 -5.52
C TRP A 71 12.33 1.52 -4.98
N PRO A 72 12.59 1.58 -3.65
CA PRO A 72 13.39 2.65 -3.07
C PRO A 72 14.84 2.65 -3.59
N ASP A 73 15.40 1.47 -3.84
CA ASP A 73 16.81 1.32 -4.21
C ASP A 73 17.02 0.37 -5.41
N ALA A 74 18.17 0.57 -6.08
CA ALA A 74 18.55 -0.17 -7.27
C ALA A 74 18.79 -1.68 -6.99
N GLY A 75 19.21 -2.04 -5.78
CA GLY A 75 19.46 -3.43 -5.39
C GLY A 75 18.15 -4.22 -5.30
N ALA A 76 17.14 -3.64 -4.63
CA ALA A 76 15.82 -4.22 -4.55
C ALA A 76 15.14 -4.32 -5.92
N ALA A 77 15.28 -3.29 -6.76
CA ALA A 77 14.79 -3.32 -8.14
C ALA A 77 15.48 -4.40 -9.00
N ALA A 78 16.80 -4.56 -8.88
CA ALA A 78 17.54 -5.59 -9.59
C ALA A 78 17.12 -7.01 -9.15
N LEU A 79 16.92 -7.21 -7.84
CA LEU A 79 16.41 -8.45 -7.30
C LEU A 79 15.01 -8.76 -7.85
N ALA A 80 14.13 -7.77 -7.85
CA ALA A 80 12.77 -7.90 -8.37
C ALA A 80 12.75 -8.30 -9.87
N ARG A 81 13.61 -7.69 -10.70
CA ARG A 81 13.75 -8.04 -12.12
C ARG A 81 14.24 -9.48 -12.31
N ARG A 82 15.12 -9.96 -11.44
CA ARG A 82 15.62 -11.33 -11.49
C ARG A 82 14.55 -12.35 -11.12
N GLU A 83 13.73 -12.05 -10.10
CA GLU A 83 12.69 -12.97 -9.62
C GLU A 83 11.44 -12.98 -10.53
N ALA A 84 11.19 -11.89 -11.27
CA ALA A 84 10.05 -11.75 -12.19
C ALA A 84 10.49 -11.14 -13.54
N PRO A 85 11.17 -11.91 -14.42
CA PRO A 85 11.62 -11.42 -15.72
C PRO A 85 10.49 -10.87 -16.60
N GLU A 86 9.27 -11.39 -16.47
CA GLU A 86 8.07 -10.95 -17.20
C GLU A 86 7.57 -9.56 -16.77
N LEU A 87 8.04 -9.06 -15.63
CA LEU A 87 7.76 -7.72 -15.13
C LEU A 87 8.94 -6.77 -15.28
N GLN A 88 10.09 -7.20 -15.81
CA GLN A 88 11.32 -6.43 -15.79
C GLN A 88 11.20 -5.00 -16.36
N THR A 89 10.38 -4.80 -17.41
CA THR A 89 10.16 -3.50 -18.05
C THR A 89 9.30 -2.57 -17.21
N PHE A 90 8.54 -3.10 -16.26
CA PHE A 90 7.69 -2.37 -15.33
C PHE A 90 8.41 -2.02 -14.02
N ILE A 91 9.61 -2.57 -13.76
CA ILE A 91 10.34 -2.39 -12.51
C ILE A 91 11.35 -1.27 -12.66
N LYS A 92 11.25 -0.26 -11.81
CA LYS A 92 12.17 0.89 -11.71
C LYS A 92 12.54 1.12 -10.24
N ASP A 93 13.67 1.80 -9.98
CA ASP A 93 13.95 2.41 -8.69
C ASP A 93 13.66 3.92 -8.72
N PHE A 94 13.70 4.58 -7.57
CA PHE A 94 13.40 6.01 -7.46
C PHE A 94 14.31 6.88 -8.35
N ASN A 95 15.60 6.52 -8.46
CA ASN A 95 16.54 7.27 -9.31
C ASN A 95 16.27 7.06 -10.81
N GLN A 96 15.72 5.91 -11.20
CA GLN A 96 15.36 5.62 -12.59
C GLN A 96 14.00 6.19 -12.98
N TRP A 97 13.24 6.67 -12.00
CA TRP A 97 11.97 7.32 -12.27
C TRP A 97 12.24 8.68 -12.96
N SER A 98 11.66 8.86 -14.15
CA SER A 98 11.58 10.16 -14.79
C SER A 98 10.14 10.47 -15.15
N ALA A 99 9.58 11.46 -14.48
CA ALA A 99 8.23 11.92 -14.79
C ALA A 99 8.17 12.47 -16.22
N GLY A 100 7.59 11.71 -17.14
CA GLY A 100 7.23 12.20 -18.47
C GLY A 100 8.36 12.42 -19.46
N THR A 101 9.54 11.82 -19.28
CA THR A 101 10.70 12.05 -20.16
C THR A 101 10.62 11.32 -21.50
N GLU A 102 9.77 10.32 -21.64
CA GLU A 102 9.55 9.66 -22.93
C GLU A 102 8.09 9.66 -23.31
N ALA A 103 7.77 10.23 -24.46
CA ALA A 103 6.42 10.34 -25.03
C ALA A 103 5.79 8.99 -25.44
N GLY A 104 6.08 7.93 -24.74
CA GLY A 104 5.57 6.58 -24.97
C GLY A 104 5.36 5.78 -23.68
N ASP A 105 5.94 6.23 -22.57
CA ASP A 105 5.87 5.50 -21.27
C ASP A 105 4.67 5.98 -20.46
N ARG A 106 3.47 5.62 -20.89
CA ARG A 106 2.24 5.89 -20.16
C ARG A 106 2.10 4.91 -19.02
N THR A 107 2.65 5.29 -17.88
CA THR A 107 2.35 4.63 -16.61
C THR A 107 1.06 5.23 -16.06
N ASP A 108 0.00 4.45 -16.08
CA ASP A 108 -1.28 4.87 -15.50
C ASP A 108 -1.27 4.73 -13.97
N LEU A 109 -0.37 3.91 -13.45
CA LEU A 109 -0.31 3.51 -12.04
C LEU A 109 1.13 3.32 -11.58
N ILE A 110 1.48 3.89 -10.45
CA ILE A 110 2.69 3.54 -9.70
C ILE A 110 2.30 2.60 -8.54
N LEU A 111 2.97 1.45 -8.44
CA LEU A 111 3.01 0.63 -7.26
C LEU A 111 4.35 0.86 -6.55
N ALA A 112 4.35 1.71 -5.52
CA ALA A 112 5.54 2.03 -4.73
C ALA A 112 5.70 1.01 -3.60
N ILE A 113 6.86 0.35 -3.54
CA ILE A 113 7.11 -0.75 -2.62
C ILE A 113 7.92 -0.26 -1.42
N SER A 114 7.28 -0.23 -0.27
CA SER A 114 7.90 0.04 1.04
C SER A 114 8.78 1.30 1.10
N PRO A 115 8.32 2.49 0.63
CA PRO A 115 9.07 3.71 0.84
C PRO A 115 9.27 3.95 2.34
N GLN A 116 10.52 4.28 2.70
CA GLN A 116 10.94 4.48 4.09
C GLN A 116 10.95 5.97 4.46
N PRO A 117 11.10 6.34 5.73
CA PRO A 117 11.22 7.73 6.16
C PRO A 117 12.36 8.49 5.48
N SER A 118 13.46 7.81 5.13
CA SER A 118 14.59 8.37 4.38
C SER A 118 14.26 8.74 2.94
N ASP A 119 13.27 8.07 2.37
CA ASP A 119 12.88 8.23 0.95
C ASP A 119 11.78 9.29 0.77
N TYR A 120 11.39 9.96 1.86
CA TYR A 120 10.20 10.80 1.91
C TYR A 120 10.20 11.90 0.83
N GLU A 121 11.31 12.63 0.70
CA GLU A 121 11.39 13.78 -0.20
C GLU A 121 11.30 13.34 -1.66
N ASP A 122 12.11 12.36 -2.05
CA ASP A 122 12.12 11.79 -3.40
C ASP A 122 10.74 11.20 -3.75
N PHE A 123 10.16 10.46 -2.81
CA PHE A 123 8.84 9.85 -3.02
C PHE A 123 7.72 10.87 -3.11
N GLN A 124 7.77 11.95 -2.32
CA GLN A 124 6.81 13.04 -2.42
C GLN A 124 6.89 13.71 -3.79
N GLU A 125 8.09 14.01 -4.30
CA GLU A 125 8.31 14.59 -5.63
C GLU A 125 7.74 13.70 -6.73
N ILE A 126 7.99 12.39 -6.67
CA ILE A 126 7.42 11.40 -7.59
C ILE A 126 5.88 11.46 -7.57
N CYS A 127 5.29 11.47 -6.39
CA CYS A 127 3.83 11.51 -6.24
C CYS A 127 3.20 12.83 -6.70
N GLU A 128 3.92 13.94 -6.62
CA GLU A 128 3.46 15.25 -7.08
C GLU A 128 3.59 15.38 -8.60
N ALA A 129 4.65 14.82 -9.18
CA ALA A 129 4.90 14.83 -10.63
C ALA A 129 4.01 13.83 -11.39
N HIS A 130 3.60 12.74 -10.77
CA HIS A 130 2.79 11.72 -11.41
C HIS A 130 1.30 12.11 -11.44
N ALA A 131 0.73 12.16 -12.64
CA ALA A 131 -0.68 12.53 -12.83
C ALA A 131 -1.66 11.39 -12.57
N GLY A 132 -1.18 10.13 -12.59
CA GLY A 132 -1.98 8.92 -12.40
C GLY A 132 -2.14 8.51 -10.94
N MET A 133 -2.57 7.27 -10.75
CA MET A 133 -2.76 6.66 -9.43
C MET A 133 -1.42 6.21 -8.82
N VAL A 134 -1.27 6.38 -7.51
CA VAL A 134 -0.15 5.82 -6.76
C VAL A 134 -0.70 4.89 -5.67
N VAL A 135 -0.28 3.64 -5.69
CA VAL A 135 -0.53 2.66 -4.63
C VAL A 135 0.77 2.46 -3.85
N MET A 136 0.75 2.75 -2.57
CA MET A 136 1.87 2.54 -1.66
C MET A 136 1.67 1.22 -0.90
N LEU A 137 2.56 0.26 -1.11
CA LEU A 137 2.56 -1.02 -0.41
C LEU A 137 3.56 -0.97 0.76
N ASN A 138 3.08 -1.16 1.98
CA ASN A 138 3.88 -1.19 3.22
C ASN A 138 4.81 0.01 3.44
N GLY A 139 4.42 1.22 3.01
CA GLY A 139 5.20 2.42 3.28
C GLY A 139 5.19 2.81 4.76
N ARG A 140 6.28 3.42 5.23
CA ARG A 140 6.47 3.88 6.62
C ARG A 140 6.72 5.39 6.72
N LEU A 141 5.95 6.17 5.99
CA LEU A 141 6.13 7.62 5.90
C LEU A 141 5.73 8.39 7.19
N GLU A 142 4.92 7.77 8.04
CA GLU A 142 4.46 8.37 9.30
C GLU A 142 5.65 8.68 10.23
N ASP A 143 6.66 7.82 10.26
CA ASP A 143 7.86 7.98 11.09
C ASP A 143 8.76 9.14 10.61
N ALA A 144 8.59 9.60 9.37
CA ALA A 144 9.37 10.71 8.81
C ALA A 144 9.08 12.07 9.46
N ALA A 145 8.02 12.20 10.26
CA ALA A 145 7.63 13.46 10.90
C ALA A 145 8.42 13.79 12.17
N VAL A 146 9.33 12.91 12.62
CA VAL A 146 10.11 13.08 13.85
C VAL A 146 11.36 13.93 13.59
N GLY A 147 11.62 14.95 14.42
CA GLY A 147 12.90 15.68 14.44
C GLY A 147 13.03 16.89 13.49
N ILE A 148 11.97 17.32 12.82
CA ILE A 148 11.97 18.46 11.89
C ILE A 148 11.19 19.66 12.43
N GLY A 149 11.47 20.86 11.88
CA GLY A 149 10.78 22.12 12.23
C GLY A 149 9.26 22.04 12.02
N SER A 150 8.51 22.92 12.67
CA SER A 150 7.04 22.89 12.70
C SER A 150 6.40 22.92 11.30
N VAL A 151 6.89 23.76 10.39
CA VAL A 151 6.36 23.91 9.03
C VAL A 151 6.59 22.64 8.20
N ALA A 152 7.78 22.06 8.26
CA ALA A 152 8.09 20.82 7.55
C ALA A 152 7.27 19.64 8.11
N ARG A 153 7.03 19.63 9.43
CA ARG A 153 6.17 18.61 10.07
C ARG A 153 4.72 18.71 9.60
N GLU A 154 4.19 19.92 9.49
CA GLU A 154 2.83 20.15 9.02
C GLU A 154 2.65 19.74 7.55
N ARG A 155 3.62 20.08 6.68
CA ARG A 155 3.64 19.64 5.27
C ARG A 155 3.66 18.12 5.17
N ARG A 156 4.51 17.44 5.94
CA ARG A 156 4.57 15.96 5.96
C ARG A 156 3.27 15.32 6.48
N ARG A 157 2.66 15.88 7.51
CA ARG A 157 1.35 15.42 7.98
C ARG A 157 0.28 15.56 6.90
N GLY A 158 0.26 16.67 6.15
CA GLY A 158 -0.65 16.87 5.03
C GLY A 158 -0.46 15.83 3.93
N PHE A 159 0.79 15.51 3.57
CA PHE A 159 1.07 14.48 2.60
C PHE A 159 0.63 13.09 3.08
N VAL A 160 0.97 12.71 4.32
CA VAL A 160 0.55 11.42 4.90
C VAL A 160 -0.98 11.34 5.00
N ALA A 161 -1.65 12.41 5.40
CA ALA A 161 -3.11 12.46 5.49
C ALA A 161 -3.82 12.37 4.12
N SER A 162 -3.11 12.62 3.01
CA SER A 162 -3.66 12.50 1.66
C SER A 162 -3.80 11.06 1.15
N TRP A 163 -3.28 10.08 1.88
CA TRP A 163 -3.35 8.67 1.53
C TRP A 163 -4.62 8.01 2.06
N THR A 164 -5.32 7.33 1.17
CA THR A 164 -6.51 6.53 1.54
C THR A 164 -6.10 5.09 1.76
N ALA A 165 -6.28 4.57 2.96
CA ALA A 165 -6.02 3.17 3.23
C ALA A 165 -7.08 2.32 2.52
N CYS A 166 -6.67 1.54 1.51
CA CYS A 166 -7.54 0.59 0.81
C CYS A 166 -7.46 -0.83 1.40
N TYR A 167 -6.30 -1.18 1.94
CA TYR A 167 -6.10 -2.43 2.68
C TYR A 167 -5.17 -2.21 3.86
N TRP A 168 -5.51 -2.81 5.00
CA TRP A 168 -4.67 -2.79 6.19
C TRP A 168 -4.87 -4.07 6.98
N LEU A 169 -3.79 -4.74 7.32
CA LEU A 169 -3.79 -5.87 8.23
C LEU A 169 -2.57 -5.81 9.14
N GLN A 170 -2.82 -5.59 10.42
CA GLN A 170 -1.80 -5.38 11.44
C GLN A 170 -2.11 -6.19 12.69
N PRO A 171 -1.26 -7.16 13.06
CA PRO A 171 -1.29 -7.74 14.40
C PRO A 171 -0.94 -6.68 15.45
N LEU A 172 -1.61 -6.77 16.58
CA LEU A 172 -1.37 -6.00 17.80
C LEU A 172 -1.14 -6.97 18.95
N ASP A 173 -0.57 -6.53 20.07
CA ASP A 173 -0.30 -7.40 21.24
C ASP A 173 -1.58 -8.07 21.75
N ALA A 174 -2.67 -7.30 21.85
CA ALA A 174 -3.96 -7.77 22.35
C ALA A 174 -5.00 -8.07 21.26
N GLY A 175 -4.62 -8.01 19.97
CA GLY A 175 -5.61 -8.16 18.89
C GLY A 175 -5.07 -8.01 17.50
N ALA A 176 -5.88 -7.43 16.62
CA ALA A 176 -5.50 -7.06 15.26
C ALA A 176 -6.35 -5.89 14.75
N LEU A 177 -5.77 -5.11 13.87
CA LEU A 177 -6.45 -4.06 13.13
C LEU A 177 -6.54 -4.47 11.66
N MET A 178 -7.73 -4.38 11.07
CA MET A 178 -7.97 -4.69 9.66
C MET A 178 -8.81 -3.61 9.00
N ARG A 179 -8.51 -3.33 7.75
CA ARG A 179 -9.37 -2.59 6.83
C ARG A 179 -9.34 -3.24 5.45
N ILE A 180 -10.49 -3.36 4.82
CA ILE A 180 -10.65 -3.77 3.42
C ILE A 180 -11.63 -2.79 2.79
N HIS A 181 -11.19 -2.04 1.77
CA HIS A 181 -12.07 -1.12 1.05
C HIS A 181 -13.27 -1.87 0.43
N PRO A 182 -14.50 -1.32 0.50
CA PRO A 182 -14.88 0.02 1.00
C PRO A 182 -15.21 0.09 2.49
N ASP A 183 -15.10 -0.99 3.23
CA ASP A 183 -15.56 -1.09 4.61
C ASP A 183 -14.75 -0.21 5.58
N ASP A 184 -15.32 -0.04 6.78
CA ASP A 184 -14.68 0.64 7.90
C ASP A 184 -13.54 -0.16 8.51
N TRP A 185 -12.78 0.49 9.40
CA TRP A 185 -11.75 -0.16 10.20
C TRP A 185 -12.37 -1.15 11.18
N ARG A 186 -11.79 -2.36 11.28
CA ARG A 186 -12.21 -3.41 12.16
C ARG A 186 -11.15 -3.69 13.20
N VAL A 187 -11.56 -3.70 14.46
CA VAL A 187 -10.70 -4.04 15.58
C VAL A 187 -11.06 -5.43 16.06
N PHE A 188 -10.09 -6.31 16.12
CA PHE A 188 -10.24 -7.66 16.61
C PHE A 188 -9.52 -7.81 17.94
N ARG A 189 -10.18 -8.41 18.92
CA ARG A 189 -9.59 -8.81 20.20
C ARG A 189 -9.05 -10.23 20.08
N LYS A 190 -7.89 -10.46 20.69
CA LYS A 190 -7.30 -11.79 20.79
C LYS A 190 -7.82 -12.47 22.06
N ASP A 191 -8.60 -13.53 21.89
CA ASP A 191 -9.08 -14.41 22.95
C ASP A 191 -8.25 -15.71 22.98
N PRO A 192 -8.33 -16.54 24.02
CA PRO A 192 -7.57 -17.80 24.10
C PRO A 192 -7.84 -18.78 22.96
N ASP A 193 -9.02 -18.70 22.35
CA ASP A 193 -9.52 -19.58 21.28
C ASP A 193 -9.49 -18.92 19.89
N GLY A 194 -8.92 -17.71 19.75
CA GLY A 194 -8.78 -17.03 18.47
C GLY A 194 -9.08 -15.53 18.51
N TYR A 195 -9.34 -14.94 17.34
CA TYR A 195 -9.67 -13.54 17.21
C TYR A 195 -11.17 -13.34 17.04
N ARG A 196 -11.71 -12.31 17.71
CA ARG A 196 -13.13 -11.93 17.62
C ARG A 196 -13.26 -10.46 17.30
N LEU A 197 -14.17 -10.12 16.40
CA LEU A 197 -14.50 -8.72 16.09
C LEU A 197 -14.99 -8.03 17.38
N ALA A 198 -14.26 -6.99 17.79
CA ALA A 198 -14.57 -6.17 18.95
C ALA A 198 -15.36 -4.92 18.57
N GLY A 199 -15.16 -4.39 17.38
CA GLY A 199 -15.88 -3.21 16.89
C GLY A 199 -15.40 -2.72 15.53
N THR A 200 -16.11 -1.72 15.01
CA THR A 200 -15.81 -1.03 13.76
C THR A 200 -15.67 0.47 14.01
N LEU A 201 -14.76 1.13 13.29
CA LEU A 201 -14.47 2.55 13.41
C LEU A 201 -14.40 3.16 12.02
N SER A 202 -14.96 4.34 11.82
CA SER A 202 -14.94 5.07 10.55
C SER A 202 -13.57 5.63 10.18
N SER A 203 -12.70 5.83 11.18
CA SER A 203 -11.32 6.28 11.01
C SER A 203 -10.35 5.31 11.66
N ARG A 204 -9.07 5.38 11.24
CA ARG A 204 -8.01 4.57 11.85
C ARG A 204 -7.87 4.97 13.34
N PRO A 205 -7.93 4.00 14.27
CA PRO A 205 -7.70 4.28 15.69
C PRO A 205 -6.26 4.79 15.89
N ASN A 206 -6.11 5.72 16.81
CA ASN A 206 -4.80 6.15 17.28
C ASN A 206 -4.27 5.12 18.29
N SER A 207 -2.95 5.13 18.53
CA SER A 207 -2.30 4.21 19.48
C SER A 207 -2.74 4.42 20.94
N GLU A 208 -3.56 5.43 21.23
CA GLU A 208 -4.08 5.76 22.56
C GLU A 208 -5.55 5.32 22.74
N ASP A 209 -6.22 4.85 21.69
CA ASP A 209 -7.59 4.32 21.69
C ASP A 209 -7.57 2.78 21.86
#